data_05276c40e67fbc899135ab31a71fe96e
#
_entry.id   05276c40e67fbc899135ab31a71fe96e
#
_cell.length_a   1.000
_cell.length_b   1.000
_cell.length_c   1.000
_cell.angle_alpha   90.00
_cell.angle_beta   90.00
_cell.angle_gamma   90.00
#
_symmetry.space_group_name_H-M   'P 1'
#
loop_
_entity.id
_entity.type
_entity.pdbx_description
1 polymer ?
#
loop_
_entity_poly.entity_id
_entity_poly.type
_entity_poly.pdbx_seq_one_letter_code
_entity_poly.pdbx_strand_id
1 'polypeptide(L)'
;MSYTIKALHYATQQVPGPQAYFQTAWQERVEFYYYVFLVRGEGATAIVDCGTSTFAPVNEVLRRELGDQGTARPTRGEQAVTALLAEEGVVPQDVDVVAITHFHWDHVGNVALFPNARFLVSEQGWKTHQDLRANVPAMVADPVFPDQALDFLAAQAERVDLTPDGLTPLPGVEIRHVGGHTADSAAFTIPTGEGRVVIPGDTIWTYANLERNVPVGAAVSIRQCHEAMAWARSAGDIVLPTHDPAILGRYPAGVGLG
;
A
#
# COMPACT_ATOMS: atom_id res chain seq x y z
N MET A 1 10.63 7.06 -20.63
CA MET A 1 9.66 7.15 -19.52
C MET A 1 10.40 6.92 -18.23
N SER A 2 10.37 7.90 -17.34
CA SER A 2 11.09 7.80 -16.08
C SER A 2 10.33 8.56 -14.99
N TYR A 3 10.18 7.92 -13.84
CA TYR A 3 9.58 8.49 -12.64
C TYR A 3 10.60 8.60 -11.51
N THR A 4 10.31 9.48 -10.57
CA THR A 4 10.92 9.49 -9.23
C THR A 4 9.91 8.99 -8.22
N ILE A 5 10.39 8.25 -7.21
CA ILE A 5 9.52 7.68 -6.16
C ILE A 5 10.08 8.07 -4.80
N LYS A 6 9.27 8.70 -3.96
CA LYS A 6 9.63 9.04 -2.58
C LYS A 6 8.67 8.40 -1.59
N ALA A 7 9.21 7.65 -0.64
CA ALA A 7 8.44 7.06 0.45
C ALA A 7 8.16 8.11 1.54
N LEU A 8 6.91 8.41 1.80
CA LEU A 8 6.45 9.37 2.81
C LEU A 8 5.95 8.60 4.03
N HIS A 9 6.73 8.59 5.10
CA HIS A 9 6.45 7.87 6.33
C HIS A 9 5.42 8.62 7.19
N TYR A 10 4.17 8.14 7.23
CA TYR A 10 3.08 8.85 7.91
C TYR A 10 2.67 8.25 9.26
N ALA A 11 2.99 6.98 9.54
CA ALA A 11 2.68 6.36 10.83
C ALA A 11 3.64 5.20 11.16
N THR A 12 3.68 4.79 12.44
CA THR A 12 4.42 3.63 12.94
C THR A 12 3.52 2.68 13.70
N GLN A 13 3.88 1.40 13.73
CA GLN A 13 3.23 0.36 14.54
C GLN A 13 4.25 -0.69 14.97
N GLN A 14 3.97 -1.39 16.08
CA GLN A 14 4.69 -2.60 16.47
C GLN A 14 3.80 -3.82 16.23
N VAL A 15 4.14 -4.66 15.26
CA VAL A 15 3.37 -5.86 14.94
C VAL A 15 4.01 -7.11 15.49
N PRO A 16 3.23 -8.15 15.86
CA PRO A 16 3.79 -9.45 16.24
C PRO A 16 4.59 -10.08 15.10
N GLY A 17 5.76 -10.65 15.42
CA GLY A 17 6.62 -11.30 14.43
C GLY A 17 5.92 -12.32 13.54
N PRO A 18 5.01 -13.19 14.06
CA PRO A 18 4.29 -14.15 13.23
C PRO A 18 3.32 -13.52 12.21
N GLN A 19 2.91 -12.27 12.40
CA GLN A 19 2.14 -11.53 11.38
C GLN A 19 3.04 -11.02 10.25
N ALA A 20 4.26 -10.58 10.60
CA ALA A 20 5.23 -10.13 9.60
C ALA A 20 5.90 -11.30 8.87
N TYR A 21 6.12 -12.43 9.56
CA TYR A 21 6.85 -13.59 9.04
C TYR A 21 6.11 -14.88 9.37
N PHE A 22 5.53 -15.50 8.35
CA PHE A 22 4.68 -16.69 8.49
C PHE A 22 5.30 -17.76 9.38
N GLN A 23 4.62 -18.08 10.48
CA GLN A 23 4.96 -19.11 11.46
C GLN A 23 6.39 -19.04 12.02
N THR A 24 6.98 -17.84 12.09
CA THR A 24 8.30 -17.62 12.68
C THR A 24 8.29 -16.37 13.58
N ALA A 25 9.42 -16.07 14.24
CA ALA A 25 9.60 -14.85 15.05
C ALA A 25 8.55 -14.69 16.18
N TRP A 26 8.12 -15.79 16.80
CA TRP A 26 7.01 -15.84 17.77
C TRP A 26 7.17 -14.92 18.98
N GLN A 27 8.41 -14.57 19.34
CA GLN A 27 8.73 -13.75 20.52
C GLN A 27 9.16 -12.33 20.13
N GLU A 28 9.15 -12.02 18.83
CA GLU A 28 9.59 -10.75 18.30
C GLU A 28 8.42 -9.80 18.06
N ARG A 29 8.72 -8.51 18.13
CA ARG A 29 7.88 -7.46 17.52
C ARG A 29 8.68 -6.80 16.44
N VAL A 30 8.02 -6.49 15.34
CA VAL A 30 8.59 -5.87 14.15
C VAL A 30 8.07 -4.45 14.07
N GLU A 31 8.97 -3.49 13.97
CA GLU A 31 8.59 -2.10 13.75
C GLU A 31 8.16 -1.90 12.30
N PHE A 32 6.98 -1.38 12.13
CA PHE A 32 6.39 -1.04 10.84
C PHE A 32 6.35 0.45 10.66
N TYR A 33 6.75 0.90 9.47
CA TYR A 33 6.47 2.23 8.97
C TYR A 33 5.36 2.14 7.93
N TYR A 34 4.43 3.05 7.99
CA TYR A 34 3.35 3.18 7.02
C TYR A 34 3.72 4.25 6.02
N TYR A 35 3.66 3.92 4.74
CA TYR A 35 4.09 4.80 3.66
C TYR A 35 2.94 5.16 2.72
N VAL A 36 3.00 6.39 2.21
CA VAL A 36 2.45 6.78 0.92
C VAL A 36 3.64 6.96 -0.01
N PHE A 37 3.62 6.38 -1.20
CA PHE A 37 4.70 6.54 -2.16
C PHE A 37 4.33 7.64 -3.17
N LEU A 38 4.99 8.79 -3.07
CA LEU A 38 4.83 9.89 -4.03
C LEU A 38 5.62 9.56 -5.30
N VAL A 39 4.93 9.56 -6.45
CA VAL A 39 5.47 9.21 -7.77
C VAL A 39 5.33 10.41 -8.69
N ARG A 40 6.43 10.89 -9.26
CA ARG A 40 6.44 12.03 -10.18
C ARG A 40 7.19 11.70 -11.47
N GLY A 41 6.61 12.05 -12.59
CA GLY A 41 7.23 11.87 -13.91
C GLY A 41 6.20 11.89 -15.03
N GLU A 42 6.65 11.97 -16.25
CA GLU A 42 5.83 11.96 -17.46
C GLU A 42 4.67 12.99 -17.44
N GLY A 43 4.86 14.11 -16.72
CA GLY A 43 3.87 15.18 -16.57
C GLY A 43 2.77 14.90 -15.55
N ALA A 44 2.88 13.84 -14.74
CA ALA A 44 1.91 13.47 -13.73
C ALA A 44 2.50 13.49 -12.32
N THR A 45 1.65 13.82 -11.34
CA THR A 45 1.86 13.60 -9.91
C THR A 45 0.92 12.50 -9.45
N ALA A 46 1.47 11.37 -9.06
CA ALA A 46 0.70 10.23 -8.57
C ALA A 46 1.14 9.84 -7.16
N ILE A 47 0.30 9.11 -6.47
CA ILE A 47 0.67 8.40 -5.24
C ILE A 47 0.28 6.93 -5.36
N VAL A 48 1.11 6.04 -4.77
CA VAL A 48 0.71 4.66 -4.53
C VAL A 48 0.32 4.56 -3.08
N ASP A 49 -0.92 4.15 -2.87
CA ASP A 49 -1.68 4.18 -1.64
C ASP A 49 -1.86 5.61 -1.08
N CYS A 50 -2.85 5.83 -0.26
CA CYS A 50 -3.17 7.17 0.22
C CYS A 50 -3.18 7.30 1.75
N GLY A 51 -2.86 6.23 2.46
CA GLY A 51 -2.83 6.25 3.92
C GLY A 51 -4.20 6.45 4.55
N THR A 52 -4.20 6.82 5.82
CA THR A 52 -5.39 7.22 6.58
C THR A 52 -5.14 8.44 7.45
N SER A 53 -6.20 9.20 7.71
CA SER A 53 -6.26 10.24 8.73
C SER A 53 -7.10 9.81 9.95
N THR A 54 -7.76 8.64 9.89
CA THR A 54 -8.68 8.15 10.91
C THR A 54 -8.13 6.87 11.55
N PHE A 55 -7.38 7.03 12.63
CA PHE A 55 -6.74 5.91 13.34
C PHE A 55 -7.62 5.31 14.46
N ALA A 56 -8.56 6.07 15.02
CA ALA A 56 -9.29 5.67 16.22
C ALA A 56 -10.05 4.33 16.05
N PRO A 57 -10.85 4.10 15.00
CA PRO A 57 -11.60 2.85 14.86
C PRO A 57 -10.70 1.62 14.76
N VAL A 58 -9.66 1.68 13.92
CA VAL A 58 -8.73 0.55 13.77
C VAL A 58 -7.88 0.36 15.02
N ASN A 59 -7.47 1.44 15.70
CA ASN A 59 -6.69 1.35 16.93
C ASN A 59 -7.50 0.74 18.09
N GLU A 60 -8.81 0.83 18.10
CA GLU A 60 -9.65 0.11 19.06
C GLU A 60 -9.53 -1.41 18.84
N VAL A 61 -9.60 -1.86 17.59
CA VAL A 61 -9.39 -3.28 17.23
C VAL A 61 -7.96 -3.72 17.56
N LEU A 62 -6.97 -2.95 17.11
CA LEU A 62 -5.55 -3.29 17.32
C LEU A 62 -5.19 -3.34 18.82
N ARG A 63 -5.74 -2.44 19.63
CA ARG A 63 -5.52 -2.45 21.10
C ARG A 63 -6.10 -3.71 21.73
N ARG A 64 -7.31 -4.11 21.33
CA ARG A 64 -7.95 -5.33 21.81
C ARG A 64 -7.17 -6.58 21.44
N GLU A 65 -6.68 -6.68 20.21
CA GLU A 65 -6.02 -7.87 19.68
C GLU A 65 -4.51 -7.92 20.03
N LEU A 66 -3.82 -6.78 20.04
CA LEU A 66 -2.36 -6.69 20.12
C LEU A 66 -1.84 -5.90 21.35
N GLY A 67 -2.74 -5.30 22.13
CA GLY A 67 -2.41 -4.40 23.24
C GLY A 67 -2.01 -2.99 22.76
N ASP A 68 -1.73 -2.09 23.72
CA ASP A 68 -1.41 -0.67 23.42
C ASP A 68 -0.18 -0.51 22.52
N GLN A 69 0.78 -1.41 22.60
CA GLN A 69 1.98 -1.38 21.76
C GLN A 69 1.68 -1.66 20.28
N GLY A 70 0.60 -2.40 20.02
CA GLY A 70 0.17 -2.75 18.67
C GLY A 70 -0.66 -1.67 17.96
N THR A 71 -0.90 -0.52 18.59
CA THR A 71 -1.65 0.57 17.96
C THR A 71 -0.79 1.34 16.95
N ALA A 72 -1.41 1.77 15.86
CA ALA A 72 -0.77 2.62 14.86
C ALA A 72 -0.69 4.07 15.37
N ARG A 73 0.45 4.73 15.16
CA ARG A 73 0.75 6.08 15.66
C ARG A 73 1.19 6.99 14.51
N PRO A 74 0.39 8.02 14.19
CA PRO A 74 0.76 8.96 13.13
C PRO A 74 2.00 9.79 13.52
N THR A 75 2.85 10.08 12.54
CA THR A 75 4.10 10.85 12.75
C THR A 75 3.86 12.34 12.93
N ARG A 76 2.75 12.87 12.37
CA ARG A 76 2.38 14.30 12.39
C ARG A 76 0.90 14.51 12.75
N GLY A 77 0.35 13.66 13.62
CA GLY A 77 -1.08 13.66 13.94
C GLY A 77 -1.95 13.15 12.79
N GLU A 78 -3.24 13.37 12.87
CA GLU A 78 -4.21 12.85 11.89
C GLU A 78 -4.02 13.40 10.46
N GLN A 79 -3.33 14.53 10.29
CA GLN A 79 -3.04 15.13 8.99
C GLN A 79 -1.66 14.75 8.43
N ALA A 80 -1.07 13.65 8.91
CA ALA A 80 0.30 13.27 8.56
C ALA A 80 0.53 13.18 7.04
N VAL A 81 -0.40 12.57 6.29
CA VAL A 81 -0.26 12.42 4.83
C VAL A 81 -0.25 13.79 4.13
N THR A 82 -1.20 14.67 4.44
CA THR A 82 -1.26 16.00 3.82
C THR A 82 -0.07 16.88 4.20
N ALA A 83 0.41 16.78 5.43
CA ALA A 83 1.60 17.50 5.89
C ALA A 83 2.86 17.03 5.14
N LEU A 84 3.04 15.72 4.97
CA LEU A 84 4.16 15.14 4.24
C LEU A 84 4.13 15.48 2.74
N LEU A 85 2.94 15.46 2.12
CA LEU A 85 2.80 15.92 0.73
C LEU A 85 3.16 17.41 0.60
N ALA A 86 2.74 18.25 1.55
CA ALA A 86 3.06 19.68 1.55
C ALA A 86 4.58 19.93 1.72
N GLU A 87 5.30 19.12 2.50
CA GLU A 87 6.77 19.16 2.60
C GLU A 87 7.44 18.89 1.23
N GLU A 88 6.77 18.13 0.37
CA GLU A 88 7.21 17.86 -1.01
C GLU A 88 6.66 18.87 -2.04
N GLY A 89 6.00 19.93 -1.59
CA GLY A 89 5.38 20.94 -2.45
C GLY A 89 4.14 20.44 -3.21
N VAL A 90 3.45 19.45 -2.70
CA VAL A 90 2.22 18.85 -3.28
C VAL A 90 1.05 19.12 -2.33
N VAL A 91 -0.06 19.58 -2.87
CA VAL A 91 -1.34 19.57 -2.18
C VAL A 91 -2.23 18.46 -2.76
N PRO A 92 -3.21 17.92 -2.00
CA PRO A 92 -4.06 16.84 -2.50
C PRO A 92 -4.76 17.11 -3.83
N GLN A 93 -5.03 18.38 -4.14
CA GLN A 93 -5.63 18.82 -5.40
C GLN A 93 -4.72 18.67 -6.62
N ASP A 94 -3.40 18.57 -6.40
CA ASP A 94 -2.38 18.44 -7.45
C ASP A 94 -2.07 16.97 -7.78
N VAL A 95 -2.68 16.03 -7.05
CA VAL A 95 -2.53 14.59 -7.31
C VAL A 95 -3.46 14.19 -8.44
N ASP A 96 -2.88 13.73 -9.54
CA ASP A 96 -3.60 13.29 -10.74
C ASP A 96 -4.11 11.85 -10.60
N VAL A 97 -3.33 10.99 -9.93
CA VAL A 97 -3.65 9.56 -9.79
C VAL A 97 -3.34 9.07 -8.38
N VAL A 98 -4.30 8.35 -7.79
CA VAL A 98 -4.12 7.51 -6.61
C VAL A 98 -4.17 6.05 -7.04
N ALA A 99 -3.03 5.38 -7.07
CA ALA A 99 -2.92 3.95 -7.38
C ALA A 99 -3.06 3.15 -6.09
N ILE A 100 -4.00 2.21 -6.04
CA ILE A 100 -4.36 1.48 -4.82
C ILE A 100 -3.85 0.05 -4.92
N THR A 101 -3.03 -0.37 -3.93
CA THR A 101 -2.52 -1.74 -3.86
C THR A 101 -3.56 -2.71 -3.35
N HIS A 102 -4.29 -2.34 -2.30
CA HIS A 102 -5.39 -3.12 -1.73
C HIS A 102 -6.25 -2.25 -0.79
N PHE A 103 -7.34 -2.82 -0.25
CA PHE A 103 -8.37 -2.02 0.41
C PHE A 103 -8.30 -1.98 1.94
N HIS A 104 -7.13 -2.22 2.55
CA HIS A 104 -6.97 -1.97 3.98
C HIS A 104 -6.96 -0.47 4.31
N TRP A 105 -7.35 -0.15 5.54
CA TRP A 105 -7.52 1.19 6.09
C TRP A 105 -6.31 2.11 5.90
N ASP A 106 -5.12 1.55 5.98
CA ASP A 106 -3.83 2.26 5.86
C ASP A 106 -3.40 2.50 4.40
N HIS A 107 -4.14 1.97 3.44
CA HIS A 107 -3.91 2.16 2.00
C HIS A 107 -4.99 3.01 1.34
N VAL A 108 -6.27 2.87 1.75
CA VAL A 108 -7.40 3.58 1.10
C VAL A 108 -8.13 4.59 1.98
N GLY A 109 -7.78 4.72 3.26
CA GLY A 109 -8.53 5.53 4.22
C GLY A 109 -8.71 7.00 3.84
N ASN A 110 -7.80 7.55 3.03
CA ASN A 110 -7.79 8.95 2.63
C ASN A 110 -8.27 9.22 1.18
N VAL A 111 -8.91 8.28 0.50
CA VAL A 111 -9.33 8.48 -0.91
C VAL A 111 -10.14 9.78 -1.12
N ALA A 112 -10.96 10.17 -0.15
CA ALA A 112 -11.76 11.39 -0.22
C ALA A 112 -10.94 12.69 -0.13
N LEU A 113 -9.68 12.65 0.27
CA LEU A 113 -8.80 13.83 0.31
C LEU A 113 -8.34 14.28 -1.07
N PHE A 114 -8.46 13.46 -2.11
CA PHE A 114 -7.93 13.72 -3.45
C PHE A 114 -9.05 14.03 -4.44
N PRO A 115 -9.55 15.29 -4.45
CA PRO A 115 -10.78 15.66 -5.18
C PRO A 115 -10.64 15.59 -6.69
N ASN A 116 -9.42 15.75 -7.23
CA ASN A 116 -9.16 15.78 -8.66
C ASN A 116 -8.56 14.46 -9.19
N ALA A 117 -8.11 13.57 -8.30
CA ALA A 117 -7.42 12.36 -8.71
C ALA A 117 -8.36 11.34 -9.37
N ARG A 118 -7.81 10.59 -10.33
CA ARG A 118 -8.35 9.32 -10.76
C ARG A 118 -7.83 8.21 -9.84
N PHE A 119 -8.63 7.20 -9.59
CA PHE A 119 -8.26 6.07 -8.73
C PHE A 119 -7.94 4.85 -9.60
N LEU A 120 -6.68 4.44 -9.60
CA LEU A 120 -6.21 3.28 -10.35
C LEU A 120 -6.33 2.04 -9.47
N VAL A 121 -7.19 1.11 -9.84
CA VAL A 121 -7.56 -0.07 -9.05
C VAL A 121 -7.46 -1.32 -9.90
N SER A 122 -6.96 -2.42 -9.34
CA SER A 122 -7.00 -3.73 -10.01
C SER A 122 -8.43 -4.15 -10.32
N GLU A 123 -8.74 -4.42 -11.58
CA GLU A 123 -10.06 -4.92 -12.00
C GLU A 123 -10.40 -6.24 -11.29
N GLN A 124 -9.45 -7.15 -11.23
CA GLN A 124 -9.63 -8.44 -10.56
C GLN A 124 -9.77 -8.25 -9.04
N GLY A 125 -8.96 -7.36 -8.44
CA GLY A 125 -9.03 -7.03 -7.01
C GLY A 125 -10.39 -6.46 -6.64
N TRP A 126 -10.89 -5.51 -7.42
CA TRP A 126 -12.21 -4.91 -7.19
C TRP A 126 -13.32 -5.95 -7.25
N LYS A 127 -13.35 -6.79 -8.30
CA LYS A 127 -14.34 -7.87 -8.43
C LYS A 127 -14.31 -8.84 -7.24
N THR A 128 -13.11 -9.25 -6.83
CA THR A 128 -12.93 -10.17 -5.70
C THR A 128 -13.42 -9.55 -4.40
N HIS A 129 -13.09 -8.26 -4.15
CA HIS A 129 -13.58 -7.57 -2.97
C HIS A 129 -15.11 -7.44 -2.95
N GLN A 130 -15.74 -7.07 -4.08
CA GLN A 130 -17.20 -6.98 -4.17
C GLN A 130 -17.87 -8.33 -3.93
N ASP A 131 -17.30 -9.41 -4.44
CA ASP A 131 -17.81 -10.78 -4.18
C ASP A 131 -17.70 -11.15 -2.70
N LEU A 132 -16.57 -10.87 -2.05
CA LEU A 132 -16.37 -11.11 -0.62
C LEU A 132 -17.34 -10.27 0.22
N ARG A 133 -17.53 -9.00 -0.11
CA ARG A 133 -18.47 -8.10 0.59
C ARG A 133 -19.91 -8.63 0.51
N ALA A 134 -20.29 -9.20 -0.62
CA ALA A 134 -21.63 -9.75 -0.82
C ALA A 134 -21.84 -11.12 -0.14
N ASN A 135 -20.83 -12.00 -0.16
CA ASN A 135 -20.99 -13.40 0.20
C ASN A 135 -20.31 -13.78 1.53
N VAL A 136 -19.24 -13.10 1.93
CA VAL A 136 -18.46 -13.39 3.15
C VAL A 136 -18.02 -12.08 3.83
N PRO A 137 -18.98 -11.19 4.22
CA PRO A 137 -18.66 -9.83 4.68
C PRO A 137 -17.70 -9.78 5.88
N ALA A 138 -17.68 -10.83 6.72
CA ALA A 138 -16.77 -10.89 7.86
C ALA A 138 -15.28 -10.90 7.46
N MET A 139 -14.93 -11.25 6.22
CA MET A 139 -13.55 -11.24 5.72
C MET A 139 -13.09 -9.85 5.28
N VAL A 140 -14.01 -8.92 5.08
CA VAL A 140 -13.75 -7.57 4.57
C VAL A 140 -14.49 -6.52 5.41
N ALA A 141 -14.50 -6.73 6.73
CA ALA A 141 -15.26 -5.90 7.66
C ALA A 141 -14.54 -4.59 8.04
N ASP A 142 -15.33 -3.53 8.22
CA ASP A 142 -14.91 -2.30 8.87
C ASP A 142 -14.42 -2.58 10.32
N PRO A 143 -13.40 -1.87 10.83
CA PRO A 143 -12.66 -0.77 10.23
C PRO A 143 -11.40 -1.19 9.45
N VAL A 144 -11.12 -2.49 9.32
CA VAL A 144 -9.92 -2.97 8.61
C VAL A 144 -10.06 -2.72 7.10
N PHE A 145 -11.26 -2.97 6.57
CA PHE A 145 -11.67 -2.54 5.23
C PHE A 145 -12.68 -1.39 5.41
N PRO A 146 -12.27 -0.11 5.29
CA PRO A 146 -13.08 1.02 5.69
C PRO A 146 -14.26 1.25 4.75
N ASP A 147 -15.47 0.93 5.19
CA ASP A 147 -16.71 1.06 4.41
C ASP A 147 -16.85 2.46 3.80
N GLN A 148 -16.54 3.52 4.56
CA GLN A 148 -16.64 4.89 4.07
C GLN A 148 -15.75 5.16 2.84
N ALA A 149 -14.52 4.63 2.82
CA ALA A 149 -13.59 4.80 1.71
C ALA A 149 -14.05 3.98 0.49
N LEU A 150 -14.52 2.76 0.72
CA LEU A 150 -14.96 1.86 -0.34
C LEU A 150 -16.29 2.31 -0.97
N ASP A 151 -17.22 2.81 -0.16
CA ASP A 151 -18.47 3.42 -0.66
C ASP A 151 -18.17 4.72 -1.43
N PHE A 152 -17.17 5.51 -1.00
CA PHE A 152 -16.72 6.68 -1.77
C PHE A 152 -16.21 6.26 -3.14
N LEU A 153 -15.32 5.26 -3.24
CA LEU A 153 -14.82 4.76 -4.53
C LEU A 153 -15.96 4.24 -5.42
N ALA A 154 -16.89 3.49 -4.86
CA ALA A 154 -18.07 2.99 -5.60
C ALA A 154 -18.95 4.14 -6.13
N ALA A 155 -19.12 5.21 -5.34
CA ALA A 155 -19.90 6.39 -5.73
C ALA A 155 -19.18 7.26 -6.77
N GLN A 156 -17.85 7.14 -6.94
CA GLN A 156 -17.02 7.89 -7.89
C GLN A 156 -16.60 7.02 -9.09
N ALA A 157 -17.48 6.15 -9.57
CA ALA A 157 -17.15 5.16 -10.61
C ALA A 157 -16.55 5.77 -11.89
N GLU A 158 -16.91 7.01 -12.25
CA GLU A 158 -16.34 7.74 -13.39
C GLU A 158 -14.89 8.16 -13.20
N ARG A 159 -14.38 8.15 -11.95
CA ARG A 159 -13.00 8.45 -11.57
C ARG A 159 -12.20 7.20 -11.23
N VAL A 160 -12.83 6.04 -11.19
CA VAL A 160 -12.18 4.76 -10.88
C VAL A 160 -11.80 4.03 -12.18
N ASP A 161 -10.50 3.91 -12.41
CA ASP A 161 -9.94 3.13 -13.52
C ASP A 161 -9.75 1.68 -13.06
N LEU A 162 -10.72 0.82 -13.34
CA LEU A 162 -10.59 -0.63 -13.15
C LEU A 162 -9.67 -1.17 -14.23
N THR A 163 -8.43 -1.47 -13.82
CA THR A 163 -7.35 -1.81 -14.76
C THR A 163 -7.04 -3.31 -14.68
N PRO A 164 -7.09 -4.02 -15.82
CA PRO A 164 -6.60 -5.39 -15.90
C PRO A 164 -5.08 -5.44 -15.73
N ASP A 165 -4.53 -6.63 -15.47
CA ASP A 165 -3.08 -6.83 -15.41
C ASP A 165 -2.40 -6.31 -16.69
N GLY A 166 -1.33 -5.54 -16.52
CA GLY A 166 -0.55 -4.95 -17.61
C GLY A 166 -0.38 -3.44 -17.48
N LEU A 167 -0.27 -2.75 -18.61
CA LEU A 167 -0.04 -1.30 -18.65
C LEU A 167 -1.25 -0.51 -18.12
N THR A 168 -0.95 0.49 -17.33
CA THR A 168 -1.92 1.44 -16.76
C THR A 168 -2.03 2.71 -17.63
N PRO A 169 -2.96 3.64 -17.30
CA PRO A 169 -2.98 4.97 -17.90
C PRO A 169 -1.71 5.80 -17.65
N LEU A 170 -0.93 5.49 -16.61
CA LEU A 170 0.38 6.11 -16.37
C LEU A 170 1.43 5.48 -17.30
N PRO A 171 2.11 6.24 -18.17
CA PRO A 171 3.02 5.70 -19.18
C PRO A 171 4.12 4.80 -18.59
N GLY A 172 4.18 3.54 -19.03
CA GLY A 172 5.17 2.56 -18.60
C GLY A 172 4.95 1.95 -17.21
N VAL A 173 3.97 2.43 -16.46
CA VAL A 173 3.56 1.82 -15.19
C VAL A 173 2.66 0.62 -15.46
N GLU A 174 2.94 -0.49 -14.80
CA GLU A 174 2.12 -1.71 -14.90
C GLU A 174 1.50 -2.03 -13.54
N ILE A 175 0.28 -2.56 -13.57
CA ILE A 175 -0.41 -3.15 -12.43
C ILE A 175 -0.50 -4.66 -12.60
N ARG A 176 -0.43 -5.39 -11.49
CA ARG A 176 -0.65 -6.83 -11.44
C ARG A 176 -1.45 -7.22 -10.21
N HIS A 177 -2.54 -7.95 -10.40
CA HIS A 177 -3.23 -8.62 -9.31
C HIS A 177 -2.35 -9.76 -8.79
N VAL A 178 -2.08 -9.77 -7.49
CA VAL A 178 -1.20 -10.76 -6.85
C VAL A 178 -1.92 -11.56 -5.75
N GLY A 179 -3.01 -11.04 -5.19
CA GLY A 179 -3.67 -11.65 -4.04
C GLY A 179 -2.73 -11.79 -2.85
N GLY A 180 -2.94 -12.80 -2.04
CA GLY A 180 -2.01 -13.21 -0.98
C GLY A 180 -2.29 -12.59 0.37
N HIS A 181 -1.87 -11.37 0.65
CA HIS A 181 -2.16 -10.67 1.90
C HIS A 181 -3.67 -10.46 2.05
N THR A 182 -4.28 -9.80 1.09
CA THR A 182 -5.73 -9.78 0.90
C THR A 182 -6.07 -10.40 -0.45
N ALA A 183 -7.33 -10.76 -0.66
CA ALA A 183 -7.76 -11.34 -1.92
C ALA A 183 -7.76 -10.32 -3.09
N ASP A 184 -7.81 -9.03 -2.76
CA ASP A 184 -7.80 -7.89 -3.69
C ASP A 184 -6.40 -7.33 -3.98
N SER A 185 -5.35 -7.83 -3.33
CA SER A 185 -3.99 -7.28 -3.42
C SER A 185 -3.46 -7.21 -4.85
N ALA A 186 -2.91 -6.05 -5.19
CA ALA A 186 -2.20 -5.76 -6.43
C ALA A 186 -0.82 -5.15 -6.15
N ALA A 187 0.06 -5.24 -7.13
CA ALA A 187 1.39 -4.67 -7.12
C ALA A 187 1.60 -3.78 -8.35
N PHE A 188 2.52 -2.82 -8.23
CA PHE A 188 2.88 -1.92 -9.32
C PHE A 188 4.35 -2.06 -9.69
N THR A 189 4.65 -2.00 -11.00
CA THR A 189 6.01 -1.78 -11.51
C THR A 189 6.10 -0.41 -12.15
N ILE A 190 7.12 0.36 -11.76
CA ILE A 190 7.29 1.77 -12.14
C ILE A 190 8.70 1.95 -12.70
N PRO A 191 8.86 2.43 -13.96
CA PRO A 191 10.19 2.69 -14.52
C PRO A 191 10.79 3.97 -13.90
N THR A 192 12.04 3.87 -13.45
CA THR A 192 12.80 5.02 -12.90
C THR A 192 14.15 5.16 -13.58
N GLY A 193 14.88 6.25 -13.30
CA GLY A 193 16.24 6.44 -13.76
C GLY A 193 17.24 5.41 -13.21
N GLU A 194 16.91 4.75 -12.10
CA GLU A 194 17.74 3.73 -11.43
C GLU A 194 17.30 2.29 -11.73
N GLY A 195 16.32 2.08 -12.62
CA GLY A 195 15.77 0.79 -12.96
C GLY A 195 14.26 0.70 -12.69
N ARG A 196 13.70 -0.50 -12.84
CA ARG A 196 12.28 -0.77 -12.55
C ARG A 196 12.09 -0.98 -11.06
N VAL A 197 11.19 -0.21 -10.48
CA VAL A 197 10.79 -0.34 -9.07
C VAL A 197 9.52 -1.15 -8.99
N VAL A 198 9.49 -2.12 -8.06
CA VAL A 198 8.28 -2.84 -7.67
C VAL A 198 7.79 -2.29 -6.33
N ILE A 199 6.53 -1.85 -6.28
CA ILE A 199 5.77 -1.63 -5.05
C ILE A 199 4.79 -2.80 -4.92
N PRO A 200 5.08 -3.79 -4.05
CA PRO A 200 4.41 -5.09 -4.05
C PRO A 200 3.06 -5.10 -3.30
N GLY A 201 2.64 -3.96 -2.75
CA GLY A 201 1.61 -3.96 -1.74
C GLY A 201 2.02 -4.80 -0.53
N ASP A 202 1.07 -5.19 0.28
CA ASP A 202 1.34 -5.92 1.54
C ASP A 202 1.66 -7.40 1.36
N THR A 203 1.93 -7.84 0.16
CA THR A 203 2.51 -9.17 -0.06
C THR A 203 3.98 -9.25 0.37
N ILE A 204 4.65 -8.09 0.52
CA ILE A 204 6.02 -7.96 1.02
C ILE A 204 6.08 -6.76 1.97
N TRP A 205 6.09 -7.00 3.27
CA TRP A 205 6.10 -5.95 4.28
C TRP A 205 7.50 -5.40 4.54
N THR A 206 8.51 -6.30 4.54
CA THR A 206 9.88 -5.93 4.86
C THR A 206 10.88 -6.60 3.92
N TYR A 207 12.09 -6.06 3.82
CA TYR A 207 13.19 -6.71 3.10
C TYR A 207 13.50 -8.11 3.65
N ALA A 208 13.30 -8.33 4.96
CA ALA A 208 13.49 -9.62 5.57
C ALA A 208 12.54 -10.70 5.03
N ASN A 209 11.33 -10.36 4.55
CA ASN A 209 10.47 -11.31 3.84
C ASN A 209 11.20 -11.86 2.59
N LEU A 210 11.81 -10.97 1.80
CA LEU A 210 12.58 -11.37 0.63
C LEU A 210 13.87 -12.11 1.01
N GLU A 211 14.68 -11.56 1.90
CA GLU A 211 15.99 -12.09 2.27
C GLU A 211 15.90 -13.50 2.88
N ARG A 212 14.90 -13.71 3.74
CA ARG A 212 14.66 -15.01 4.40
C ARG A 212 13.77 -15.95 3.59
N ASN A 213 13.19 -15.46 2.49
CA ASN A 213 12.17 -16.15 1.68
C ASN A 213 10.96 -16.61 2.52
N VAL A 214 10.50 -15.76 3.43
CA VAL A 214 9.38 -16.02 4.34
C VAL A 214 8.24 -15.08 4.01
N PRO A 215 7.08 -15.58 3.56
CA PRO A 215 5.90 -14.75 3.29
C PRO A 215 5.41 -14.01 4.54
N VAL A 216 4.61 -12.96 4.34
CA VAL A 216 3.87 -12.34 5.43
C VAL A 216 2.93 -13.37 6.07
N GLY A 217 2.77 -13.29 7.40
CA GLY A 217 1.92 -14.24 8.13
C GLY A 217 0.46 -13.80 8.20
N ALA A 218 0.21 -12.48 8.19
CA ALA A 218 -1.14 -11.93 8.06
C ALA A 218 -1.58 -11.96 6.59
N ALA A 219 -2.05 -13.11 6.14
CA ALA A 219 -2.39 -13.34 4.74
C ALA A 219 -3.54 -14.33 4.58
N VAL A 220 -4.38 -14.10 3.57
CA VAL A 220 -5.45 -15.04 3.17
C VAL A 220 -4.91 -16.21 2.35
N SER A 221 -3.73 -16.05 1.73
CA SER A 221 -3.09 -17.09 0.94
C SER A 221 -1.55 -16.99 0.99
N ILE A 222 -0.94 -17.82 1.79
CA ILE A 222 0.53 -17.90 1.90
C ILE A 222 1.18 -18.29 0.57
N ARG A 223 0.54 -19.17 -0.20
CA ARG A 223 1.03 -19.57 -1.54
C ARG A 223 1.10 -18.37 -2.48
N GLN A 224 0.05 -17.55 -2.55
CA GLN A 224 0.04 -16.35 -3.39
C GLN A 224 1.07 -15.31 -2.94
N CYS A 225 1.24 -15.10 -1.62
CA CYS A 225 2.32 -14.24 -1.11
C CYS A 225 3.70 -14.72 -1.57
N HIS A 226 3.96 -16.03 -1.51
CA HIS A 226 5.22 -16.59 -1.98
C HIS A 226 5.40 -16.43 -3.51
N GLU A 227 4.33 -16.63 -4.29
CA GLU A 227 4.31 -16.39 -5.74
C GLU A 227 4.56 -14.91 -6.07
N ALA A 228 3.94 -13.97 -5.32
CA ALA A 228 4.16 -12.54 -5.43
C ALA A 228 5.62 -12.14 -5.13
N MET A 229 6.22 -12.71 -4.07
CA MET A 229 7.63 -12.50 -3.73
C MET A 229 8.56 -12.99 -4.86
N ALA A 230 8.30 -14.17 -5.44
CA ALA A 230 9.08 -14.70 -6.55
C ALA A 230 8.96 -13.82 -7.80
N TRP A 231 7.75 -13.35 -8.10
CA TRP A 231 7.50 -12.41 -9.17
C TRP A 231 8.21 -11.08 -8.94
N ALA A 232 8.08 -10.47 -7.78
CA ALA A 232 8.68 -9.17 -7.47
C ALA A 232 10.21 -9.16 -7.68
N ARG A 233 10.90 -10.27 -7.34
CA ARG A 233 12.34 -10.43 -7.59
C ARG A 233 12.73 -10.44 -9.08
N SER A 234 11.81 -10.82 -9.95
CA SER A 234 12.06 -10.91 -11.39
C SER A 234 11.48 -9.74 -12.18
N ALA A 235 10.51 -9.02 -11.61
CA ALA A 235 9.77 -7.95 -12.28
C ALA A 235 10.46 -6.60 -12.22
N GLY A 236 11.35 -6.40 -11.24
CA GLY A 236 12.07 -5.13 -11.09
C GLY A 236 13.47 -5.29 -10.54
N ASP A 237 14.23 -4.20 -10.65
CA ASP A 237 15.59 -4.08 -10.15
C ASP A 237 15.61 -3.69 -8.67
N ILE A 238 14.58 -2.96 -8.24
CA ILE A 238 14.38 -2.46 -6.89
C ILE A 238 13.00 -2.88 -6.41
N VAL A 239 12.91 -3.40 -5.18
CA VAL A 239 11.63 -3.65 -4.48
C VAL A 239 11.54 -2.70 -3.31
N LEU A 240 10.42 -1.97 -3.20
CA LEU A 240 10.09 -1.12 -2.04
C LEU A 240 9.00 -1.83 -1.22
N PRO A 241 9.36 -2.54 -0.14
CA PRO A 241 8.41 -3.14 0.77
C PRO A 241 7.50 -2.08 1.41
N THR A 242 6.25 -2.42 1.72
CA THR A 242 5.28 -1.40 2.15
C THR A 242 5.47 -0.91 3.59
N HIS A 243 6.22 -1.65 4.43
CA HIS A 243 6.32 -1.34 5.86
C HIS A 243 7.74 -1.36 6.44
N ASP A 244 8.78 -1.44 5.61
CA ASP A 244 10.16 -1.55 6.11
C ASP A 244 10.76 -0.20 6.49
N PRO A 245 11.16 0.04 7.75
CA PRO A 245 11.87 1.26 8.15
C PRO A 245 13.16 1.54 7.37
N ALA A 246 13.81 0.49 6.85
CA ALA A 246 15.07 0.61 6.12
C ALA A 246 14.95 1.36 4.78
N ILE A 247 13.74 1.56 4.25
CA ILE A 247 13.52 2.35 3.02
C ILE A 247 14.11 3.77 3.17
N LEU A 248 13.85 4.43 4.30
CA LEU A 248 14.33 5.80 4.52
C LEU A 248 15.86 5.90 4.59
N GLY A 249 16.53 4.85 5.06
CA GLY A 249 17.99 4.77 5.08
C GLY A 249 18.60 4.39 3.72
N ARG A 250 17.91 3.50 2.98
CA ARG A 250 18.37 3.04 1.65
C ARG A 250 18.15 4.12 0.56
N TYR A 251 17.04 4.86 0.67
CA TYR A 251 16.61 5.84 -0.33
C TYR A 251 16.18 7.16 0.33
N PRO A 252 17.12 7.87 1.01
CA PRO A 252 16.77 9.07 1.79
C PRO A 252 16.24 10.22 0.94
N ALA A 253 16.65 10.31 -0.32
CA ALA A 253 16.14 11.30 -1.28
C ALA A 253 14.97 10.76 -2.12
N GLY A 254 14.71 9.46 -2.11
CA GLY A 254 13.83 8.75 -3.03
C GLY A 254 14.61 7.93 -4.06
N VAL A 255 13.89 7.27 -4.98
CA VAL A 255 14.46 6.48 -6.10
C VAL A 255 14.26 7.23 -7.40
N GLY A 256 15.24 7.18 -8.30
CA GLY A 256 15.18 7.81 -9.64
C GLY A 256 15.53 9.29 -9.65
N LEU A 257 16.17 9.82 -8.60
CA LEU A 257 16.64 11.21 -8.51
C LEU A 257 18.13 11.37 -8.87
N GLY A 258 18.77 10.31 -9.37
CA GLY A 258 20.17 10.28 -9.79
C GLY A 258 20.44 10.95 -11.12
#